data_b6fcfa540ea00ebf430876b09e14a5f7
#
_entry.id   b6fcfa540ea00ebf430876b09e14a5f7
#
_cell.length_a   1.000
_cell.length_b   1.000
_cell.length_c   1.000
_cell.angle_alpha   90.00
_cell.angle_beta   90.00
_cell.angle_gamma   90.00
#
_symmetry.space_group_name_H-M   'P 1'
#
loop_
_entity.id
_entity.type
_entity.pdbx_description
1 polymer ?
#
loop_
_entity_poly.entity_id
_entity_poly.type
_entity_poly.pdbx_seq_one_letter_code
_entity_poly.pdbx_strand_id
1 'polypeptide(L)'
;MKICIDERTYEGSGEEIMEQLRQQTFDPTEYPDTESYIQQLRGNFIRATDLDCPLPESGVDRQARAMFAHLAKAGALTIMEE
;
A
#
# COMPACT_ATOMS: atom_id res chain seq x y z
N MET A 1 6.51 9.31 6.55
CA MET A 1 6.61 7.84 6.51
C MET A 1 7.71 7.41 5.55
N LYS A 2 8.42 6.35 5.88
CA LYS A 2 9.48 5.80 5.03
C LYS A 2 9.38 4.28 5.07
N ILE A 3 9.35 3.66 3.89
CA ILE A 3 9.26 2.20 3.78
C ILE A 3 10.31 1.66 2.81
N CYS A 4 10.60 0.37 2.94
CA CYS A 4 11.52 -0.33 2.04
C CYS A 4 10.81 -1.55 1.45
N ILE A 5 10.79 -1.66 0.12
CA ILE A 5 10.25 -2.79 -0.61
C ILE A 5 11.29 -3.27 -1.60
N ASP A 6 11.71 -4.53 -1.51
CA ASP A 6 12.69 -5.13 -2.43
C ASP A 6 13.93 -4.26 -2.63
N GLU A 7 14.50 -3.78 -1.52
CA GLU A 7 15.70 -2.94 -1.49
C GLU A 7 15.48 -1.51 -2.00
N ARG A 8 14.25 -1.16 -2.38
CA ARG A 8 13.90 0.22 -2.75
C ARG A 8 13.26 0.94 -1.58
N THR A 9 13.69 2.16 -1.37
CA THR A 9 13.17 3.00 -0.29
C THR A 9 12.21 4.03 -0.85
N TYR A 10 11.08 4.21 -0.18
CA TYR A 10 10.06 5.20 -0.54
C TYR A 10 9.80 6.09 0.67
N GLU A 11 9.70 7.39 0.44
CA GLU A 11 9.53 8.36 1.50
C GLU A 11 8.46 9.40 1.12
N GLY A 12 7.67 9.84 2.09
CA GLY A 12 6.59 10.79 1.90
C GLY A 12 5.41 10.44 2.81
N SER A 13 4.24 10.98 2.51
CA SER A 13 3.02 10.55 3.19
C SER A 13 2.64 9.15 2.69
N GLY A 14 1.75 8.47 3.41
CA GLY A 14 1.24 7.17 2.96
C GLY A 14 0.61 7.28 1.57
N GLU A 15 -0.18 8.33 1.36
CA GLU A 15 -0.80 8.58 0.06
C GLU A 15 0.23 8.80 -1.03
N GLU A 16 1.26 9.60 -0.78
CA GLU A 16 2.32 9.85 -1.76
C GLU A 16 3.08 8.59 -2.14
N ILE A 17 3.43 7.78 -1.16
CA ILE A 17 4.11 6.52 -1.41
C ILE A 17 3.23 5.57 -2.23
N MET A 18 1.96 5.46 -1.86
CA MET A 18 1.01 4.60 -2.57
C MET A 18 0.86 5.06 -4.03
N GLU A 19 0.83 6.37 -4.25
CA GLU A 19 0.75 6.92 -5.61
C GLU A 19 2.00 6.59 -6.42
N GLN A 20 3.18 6.65 -5.81
CA GLN A 20 4.41 6.25 -6.48
C GLN A 20 4.35 4.78 -6.92
N LEU A 21 3.83 3.92 -6.06
CA LEU A 21 3.67 2.50 -6.38
C LEU A 21 2.66 2.30 -7.52
N ARG A 22 1.56 3.05 -7.50
CA ARG A 22 0.56 2.99 -8.57
C ARG A 22 1.18 3.35 -9.92
N GLN A 23 2.01 4.40 -9.95
CA GLN A 23 2.66 4.85 -11.18
C GLN A 23 3.67 3.83 -11.72
N GLN A 24 4.16 2.94 -10.88
CA GLN A 24 5.12 1.91 -11.27
C GLN A 24 4.44 0.63 -11.78
N THR A 25 3.12 0.54 -11.75
CA THR A 25 2.42 -0.63 -12.28
C THR A 25 2.55 -0.70 -13.79
N PHE A 26 2.39 -1.88 -14.35
CA PHE A 26 2.50 -2.09 -15.78
C PHE A 26 1.49 -1.24 -16.56
N ASP A 27 0.27 -1.13 -16.05
CA ASP A 27 -0.78 -0.32 -16.68
C ASP A 27 -1.48 0.53 -15.60
N PRO A 28 -0.97 1.74 -15.33
CA PRO A 28 -1.57 2.61 -14.31
C PRO A 28 -3.02 2.99 -14.59
N THR A 29 -3.46 2.87 -15.83
CA THR A 29 -4.86 3.21 -16.19
C THR A 29 -5.88 2.20 -15.66
N GLU A 30 -5.45 1.00 -15.28
CA GLU A 30 -6.32 0.03 -14.62
C GLU A 30 -6.75 0.53 -13.24
N TYR A 31 -5.96 1.39 -12.63
CA TYR A 31 -6.21 1.95 -11.31
C TYR A 31 -6.28 3.46 -11.46
N PRO A 32 -7.48 4.01 -11.72
CA PRO A 32 -7.60 5.44 -12.08
C PRO A 32 -7.20 6.40 -10.96
N ASP A 33 -7.14 5.93 -9.71
CA ASP A 33 -6.72 6.75 -8.59
C ASP A 33 -6.02 5.89 -7.52
N THR A 34 -5.46 6.57 -6.53
CA THR A 34 -4.74 5.92 -5.43
C THR A 34 -5.65 4.99 -4.63
N GLU A 35 -6.89 5.40 -4.39
CA GLU A 35 -7.84 4.59 -3.63
C GLU A 35 -8.14 3.26 -4.31
N SER A 36 -8.35 3.28 -5.63
CA SER A 36 -8.58 2.05 -6.40
C SER A 36 -7.40 1.10 -6.29
N TYR A 37 -6.18 1.63 -6.34
CA TYR A 37 -4.98 0.83 -6.20
C TYR A 37 -4.88 0.20 -4.80
N ILE A 38 -5.21 0.96 -3.76
CA ILE A 38 -5.21 0.43 -2.40
C ILE A 38 -6.18 -0.74 -2.28
N GLN A 39 -7.38 -0.63 -2.86
CA GLN A 39 -8.35 -1.71 -2.82
C GLN A 39 -7.86 -2.95 -3.58
N GLN A 40 -7.14 -2.76 -4.66
CA GLN A 40 -6.53 -3.87 -5.39
C GLN A 40 -5.48 -4.58 -4.53
N LEU A 41 -4.62 -3.82 -3.87
CA LEU A 41 -3.61 -4.40 -2.97
C LEU A 41 -4.27 -5.15 -1.82
N ARG A 42 -5.35 -4.59 -1.27
CA ARG A 42 -6.10 -5.25 -0.20
C ARG A 42 -6.62 -6.61 -0.65
N GLY A 43 -7.26 -6.66 -1.83
CA GLY A 43 -7.77 -7.90 -2.38
C GLY A 43 -6.66 -8.94 -2.61
N ASN A 44 -5.53 -8.50 -3.15
CA ASN A 44 -4.39 -9.39 -3.37
C ASN A 44 -3.81 -9.91 -2.06
N PHE A 45 -3.72 -9.05 -1.04
CA PHE A 45 -3.25 -9.44 0.28
C PHE A 45 -4.14 -10.53 0.89
N ILE A 46 -5.46 -10.33 0.86
CA ILE A 46 -6.40 -11.29 1.41
C ILE A 46 -6.29 -12.64 0.70
N ARG A 47 -6.20 -12.64 -0.62
CA ARG A 47 -6.05 -13.87 -1.40
C ARG A 47 -4.73 -14.59 -1.14
N ALA A 48 -3.66 -13.84 -0.96
CA ALA A 48 -2.33 -14.40 -0.77
C ALA A 48 -2.10 -14.94 0.64
N THR A 49 -2.68 -14.30 1.65
CA THR A 49 -2.41 -14.63 3.06
C THR A 49 -3.59 -15.31 3.76
N ASP A 50 -4.78 -15.25 3.18
CA ASP A 50 -6.02 -15.71 3.80
C ASP A 50 -6.29 -15.01 5.15
N LEU A 51 -5.72 -13.83 5.34
CA LEU A 51 -5.91 -13.00 6.52
C LEU A 51 -6.84 -11.84 6.19
N ASP A 52 -7.58 -11.37 7.20
CA ASP A 52 -8.39 -10.17 7.05
C ASP A 52 -7.49 -8.93 6.91
N CYS A 53 -8.00 -7.92 6.22
CA CYS A 53 -7.25 -6.70 5.98
C CYS A 53 -8.16 -5.47 6.18
N PRO A 54 -8.52 -5.16 7.44
CA PRO A 54 -9.38 -4.01 7.72
C PRO A 54 -8.65 -2.70 7.42
N LEU A 55 -9.35 -1.78 6.78
CA LEU A 55 -8.86 -0.44 6.46
C LEU A 55 -9.83 0.61 7.00
N PRO A 56 -9.35 1.85 7.29
CA PRO A 56 -10.26 2.94 7.64
C PRO A 56 -11.29 3.17 6.54
N GLU A 57 -12.49 3.61 6.93
CA GLU A 57 -13.58 3.84 5.98
C GLU A 57 -13.31 5.00 5.04
N SER A 58 -12.53 5.98 5.47
CA SER A 58 -12.24 7.17 4.68
C SER A 58 -10.83 7.67 4.92
N GLY A 59 -10.35 8.52 4.02
CA GLY A 59 -9.01 9.09 4.11
C GLY A 59 -7.97 8.21 3.39
N VAL A 60 -7.62 8.61 2.17
CA VAL A 60 -6.68 7.83 1.34
C VAL A 60 -5.35 7.64 2.05
N ASP A 61 -4.81 8.68 2.70
CA ASP A 61 -3.55 8.58 3.42
C ASP A 61 -3.64 7.57 4.58
N ARG A 62 -4.74 7.61 5.31
CA ARG A 62 -4.95 6.68 6.43
C ARG A 62 -5.10 5.24 5.95
N GLN A 63 -5.81 5.05 4.84
CA GLN A 63 -5.95 3.74 4.22
C GLN A 63 -4.60 3.21 3.72
N ALA A 64 -3.79 4.08 3.10
CA ALA A 64 -2.47 3.71 2.63
C ALA A 64 -1.57 3.28 3.79
N ARG A 65 -1.55 4.04 4.87
CA ARG A 65 -0.75 3.69 6.05
C ARG A 65 -1.18 2.37 6.67
N ALA A 66 -2.49 2.14 6.77
CA ALA A 66 -3.02 0.89 7.29
C ALA A 66 -2.63 -0.29 6.39
N MET A 67 -2.71 -0.10 5.07
CA MET A 67 -2.31 -1.14 4.11
C MET A 67 -0.84 -1.48 4.26
N PHE A 68 0.03 -0.47 4.38
CA PHE A 68 1.46 -0.70 4.61
C PHE A 68 1.72 -1.43 5.92
N ALA A 69 0.96 -1.13 6.98
CA ALA A 69 1.10 -1.82 8.25
C ALA A 69 0.76 -3.31 8.11
N HIS A 70 -0.30 -3.65 7.38
CA HIS A 70 -0.65 -5.05 7.12
C HIS A 70 0.44 -5.75 6.30
N LEU A 71 0.95 -5.09 5.27
CA LEU A 71 2.00 -5.65 4.42
C LEU A 71 3.29 -5.86 5.22
N ALA A 72 3.66 -4.92 6.08
CA ALA A 72 4.85 -5.04 6.93
C ALA A 72 4.72 -6.22 7.89
N LYS A 73 3.54 -6.38 8.49
CA LYS A 73 3.28 -7.48 9.41
C LYS A 73 3.38 -8.83 8.71
N ALA A 74 3.00 -8.89 7.46
CA ALA A 74 3.10 -10.11 6.64
C ALA A 74 4.51 -10.34 6.06
N GLY A 75 5.43 -9.40 6.26
CA GLY A 75 6.80 -9.54 5.77
C GLY A 75 7.00 -9.09 4.32
N ALA A 76 6.01 -8.43 3.72
CA ALA A 76 6.10 -8.00 2.33
C ALA A 76 6.93 -6.72 2.16
N LEU A 77 7.06 -5.93 3.22
CA LEU A 77 7.88 -4.72 3.22
C LEU A 77 8.33 -4.40 4.65
N THR A 78 9.17 -3.39 4.79
CA THR A 78 9.63 -2.92 6.10
C THR A 78 9.26 -1.44 6.25
N ILE A 79 8.64 -1.08 7.38
CA ILE A 79 8.39 0.31 7.70
C ILE A 79 9.61 0.82 8.47
N MET A 80 10.32 1.78 7.90
CA MET A 80 11.54 2.34 8.50
C MET A 80 11.23 3.51 9.40
N GLU A 81 10.25 4.34 9.03
CA GLU A 81 9.80 5.50 9.81
C GLU A 81 8.31 5.70 9.58
N GLU A 82 7.60 5.97 10.63
CA GLU A 82 6.20 6.34 10.57
C GLU A 82 6.05 7.87 10.65
#